data_2c2972af0c046be99a0c29762ed1b65b
#
_entry.id   2c2972af0c046be99a0c29762ed1b65b
#
_cell.length_a   1.000
_cell.length_b   1.000
_cell.length_c   1.000
_cell.angle_alpha   90.00
_cell.angle_beta   90.00
_cell.angle_gamma   90.00
#
_symmetry.space_group_name_H-M   'P 1'
#
loop_
_entity.id
_entity.type
_entity.pdbx_description
1 polymer ?
#
loop_
_entity_poly.entity_id
_entity_poly.type
_entity_poly.pdbx_seq_one_letter_code
_entity_poly.pdbx_strand_id
1 'polypeptide(L)'
;MNSGQLRWLKRLPVFFEIPAPDPVRLRHRIKLIEQNLILPVKAVFIVMIWQSFFNRHEPWIGQTNSLLDIVVETMQYIFLFYIGANLLAAALVLGGDRLPLAVLQWTVVTSSLVDGLFIAGMALITGGLDSLLFWLFVGLIVRNSVSVPPGFSQLFLNFSISLCYVLVAVLDVYVISHLDDTTRRAFEQTPHEELGEPFVLRLIVLWLAALCGYAAQAFLERERLAAEEAGEFAAREGQLRSAGRLAAEFAHQLKNPLAIINNTAFSLQRAGREGKVPPPELIGIIQEEVARADRVITQVMGYAKLSEGRVEKLEVLAELEKALAQVFPPAMPSDIQIQRAFSPGLPPLLMQRGHLSEALVNLLQNAREAVPEAG
;
A
#
# COMPACT_ATOMS: atom_id res chain seq x y z
N MET A 1 36.79 21.83 18.11
CA MET A 1 35.87 20.92 17.35
C MET A 1 34.48 21.55 17.37
N ASN A 2 34.00 21.95 16.19
CA ASN A 2 32.81 22.79 16.03
C ASN A 2 31.52 22.06 16.39
N SER A 3 30.64 22.70 17.17
CA SER A 3 29.33 22.16 17.59
C SER A 3 28.35 21.79 16.47
N GLY A 4 28.68 22.13 15.23
CA GLY A 4 27.93 21.75 14.02
C GLY A 4 28.20 20.32 13.55
N GLN A 5 29.40 19.79 13.81
CA GLN A 5 29.78 18.43 13.37
C GLN A 5 29.16 17.30 14.20
N LEU A 6 28.66 17.59 15.41
CA LEU A 6 28.02 16.60 16.27
C LEU A 6 26.49 16.50 16.08
N ARG A 7 25.87 17.42 15.34
CA ARG A 7 24.41 17.39 15.08
C ARG A 7 23.97 16.23 14.18
N TRP A 8 24.80 15.82 13.23
CA TRP A 8 24.47 14.69 12.36
C TRP A 8 24.59 13.33 13.09
N LEU A 9 25.55 13.19 14.03
CA LEU A 9 25.67 11.99 14.87
C LEU A 9 24.45 11.78 15.79
N LYS A 10 23.82 12.86 16.26
CA LYS A 10 22.58 12.80 17.05
C LYS A 10 21.35 12.43 16.19
N ARG A 11 21.44 12.55 14.88
CA ARG A 11 20.38 12.14 13.94
C ARG A 11 20.50 10.70 13.47
N LEU A 12 21.64 10.04 13.68
CA LEU A 12 21.86 8.64 13.30
C LEU A 12 20.86 7.67 13.95
N PRO A 13 20.55 7.73 15.27
CA PRO A 13 19.57 6.82 15.86
C PRO A 13 18.18 6.99 15.26
N VAL A 14 17.79 8.21 14.88
CA VAL A 14 16.51 8.51 14.23
C VAL A 14 16.41 7.83 12.85
N PHE A 15 17.53 7.54 12.16
CA PHE A 15 17.53 6.80 10.90
C PHE A 15 17.15 5.32 11.06
N PHE A 16 17.38 4.74 12.22
CA PHE A 16 17.10 3.34 12.51
C PHE A 16 15.73 3.12 13.18
N GLU A 17 15.10 4.18 13.71
CA GLU A 17 13.75 4.13 14.24
C GLU A 17 12.73 4.30 13.11
N ILE A 18 12.48 3.22 12.38
CA ILE A 18 11.41 3.16 11.39
C ILE A 18 10.24 2.46 12.07
N PRO A 19 9.04 3.06 12.09
CA PRO A 19 7.87 2.41 12.68
C PRO A 19 7.59 1.09 11.97
N ALA A 20 7.15 0.08 12.73
CA ALA A 20 6.83 -1.22 12.19
C ALA A 20 5.78 -1.08 11.07
N PRO A 21 6.03 -1.63 9.89
CA PRO A 21 5.10 -1.51 8.77
C PRO A 21 3.76 -2.20 9.10
N ASP A 22 2.67 -1.64 8.60
CA ASP A 22 1.34 -2.24 8.70
C ASP A 22 1.36 -3.68 8.14
N PRO A 23 0.93 -4.69 8.92
CA PRO A 23 0.95 -6.09 8.52
C PRO A 23 0.21 -6.39 7.20
N VAL A 24 -0.89 -5.70 6.94
CA VAL A 24 -1.69 -5.88 5.71
C VAL A 24 -0.92 -5.36 4.49
N ARG A 25 -0.36 -4.17 4.62
CA ARG A 25 0.45 -3.54 3.56
C ARG A 25 1.74 -4.33 3.29
N LEU A 26 2.38 -4.82 4.35
CA LEU A 26 3.59 -5.63 4.22
C LEU A 26 3.33 -6.93 3.46
N ARG A 27 2.24 -7.62 3.77
CA ARG A 27 1.81 -8.82 3.04
C ARG A 27 1.61 -8.53 1.55
N HIS A 28 0.87 -7.46 1.24
CA HIS A 28 0.59 -7.06 -0.14
C HIS A 28 1.88 -6.72 -0.90
N ARG A 29 2.80 -5.98 -0.27
CA ARG A 29 4.10 -5.61 -0.83
C ARG A 29 4.94 -6.85 -1.14
N ILE A 30 5.13 -7.76 -0.16
CA ILE A 30 5.90 -9.00 -0.34
C ILE A 30 5.32 -9.80 -1.50
N LYS A 31 3.99 -9.98 -1.51
CA LYS A 31 3.32 -10.75 -2.56
C LYS A 31 3.54 -10.13 -3.94
N LEU A 32 3.32 -8.81 -4.09
CA LEU A 32 3.54 -8.12 -5.36
C LEU A 32 4.98 -8.26 -5.88
N ILE A 33 5.97 -8.03 -5.02
CA ILE A 33 7.38 -8.06 -5.40
C ILE A 33 7.82 -9.48 -5.71
N GLU A 34 7.58 -10.43 -4.79
CA GLU A 34 8.02 -11.81 -4.97
C GLU A 34 7.29 -12.49 -6.12
N GLN A 35 5.97 -12.32 -6.25
CA GLN A 35 5.17 -13.00 -7.29
C GLN A 35 5.39 -12.40 -8.68
N ASN A 36 5.40 -11.06 -8.82
CA ASN A 36 5.40 -10.42 -10.13
C ASN A 36 6.79 -10.09 -10.66
N LEU A 37 7.79 -9.97 -9.78
CA LEU A 37 9.15 -9.61 -10.18
C LEU A 37 10.13 -10.74 -9.93
N ILE A 38 10.23 -11.23 -8.69
CA ILE A 38 11.32 -12.14 -8.30
C ILE A 38 11.11 -13.54 -8.87
N LEU A 39 9.91 -14.12 -8.76
CA LEU A 39 9.64 -15.47 -9.28
C LEU A 39 9.87 -15.59 -10.80
N PRO A 40 9.41 -14.67 -11.66
CA PRO A 40 9.72 -14.71 -13.08
C PRO A 40 11.23 -14.62 -13.38
N VAL A 41 11.94 -13.71 -12.71
CA VAL A 41 13.40 -13.56 -12.89
C VAL A 41 14.13 -14.83 -12.48
N LYS A 42 13.77 -15.44 -11.34
CA LYS A 42 14.34 -16.72 -10.90
C LYS A 42 14.03 -17.86 -11.87
N ALA A 43 12.81 -17.91 -12.39
CA ALA A 43 12.43 -18.95 -13.37
C ALA A 43 13.33 -18.88 -14.63
N VAL A 44 13.56 -17.66 -15.15
CA VAL A 44 14.48 -17.47 -16.29
C VAL A 44 15.90 -17.91 -15.92
N PHE A 45 16.39 -17.52 -14.75
CA PHE A 45 17.73 -17.88 -14.27
C PHE A 45 17.87 -19.41 -14.13
N ILE A 46 16.90 -20.09 -13.53
CA ILE A 46 16.87 -21.56 -13.40
C ILE A 46 16.89 -22.24 -14.78
N VAL A 47 16.11 -21.75 -15.74
CA VAL A 47 16.08 -22.32 -17.11
C VAL A 47 17.44 -22.13 -17.80
N MET A 48 18.08 -20.97 -17.67
CA MET A 48 19.40 -20.70 -18.23
C MET A 48 20.46 -21.66 -17.66
N ILE A 49 20.46 -21.86 -16.33
CA ILE A 49 21.38 -22.78 -15.67
C ILE A 49 21.08 -24.24 -16.08
N TRP A 50 19.79 -24.62 -16.12
CA TRP A 50 19.38 -25.92 -16.59
C TRP A 50 19.95 -26.23 -17.98
N GLN A 51 19.79 -25.30 -18.91
CA GLN A 51 20.31 -25.43 -20.26
C GLN A 51 21.83 -25.55 -20.29
N SER A 52 22.53 -24.84 -19.40
CA SER A 52 23.99 -24.93 -19.29
C SER A 52 24.47 -26.27 -18.74
N PHE A 53 23.77 -26.85 -17.76
CA PHE A 53 24.18 -28.10 -17.13
C PHE A 53 23.76 -29.37 -17.86
N PHE A 54 22.57 -29.38 -18.50
CA PHE A 54 21.95 -30.59 -19.01
C PHE A 54 21.83 -30.66 -20.54
N ASN A 55 21.91 -29.54 -21.27
CA ASN A 55 21.72 -29.49 -22.73
C ASN A 55 23.03 -29.37 -23.54
N ARG A 56 24.20 -29.39 -22.93
CA ARG A 56 25.44 -29.38 -23.66
C ARG A 56 25.76 -30.80 -24.14
N HIS A 57 25.80 -30.99 -25.46
CA HIS A 57 26.18 -32.24 -26.14
C HIS A 57 27.70 -32.44 -26.19
N GLU A 58 28.52 -31.45 -25.83
CA GLU A 58 29.96 -31.57 -25.77
C GLU A 58 30.47 -31.59 -24.32
N PRO A 59 31.32 -32.55 -23.92
CA PRO A 59 31.94 -32.51 -22.61
C PRO A 59 32.74 -31.20 -22.49
N TRP A 60 32.59 -30.53 -21.38
CA TRP A 60 33.22 -29.25 -21.07
C TRP A 60 34.74 -29.30 -21.18
N ILE A 61 35.34 -30.50 -21.19
CA ILE A 61 36.77 -30.75 -21.20
C ILE A 61 37.02 -32.01 -21.98
N GLY A 62 37.85 -31.93 -23.01
CA GLY A 62 38.31 -33.05 -23.84
C GLY A 62 39.28 -34.03 -23.16
N GLN A 63 39.35 -34.05 -21.81
CA GLN A 63 40.03 -35.04 -21.02
C GLN A 63 39.17 -35.41 -19.81
N THR A 64 38.87 -36.68 -19.68
CA THR A 64 38.18 -37.32 -18.56
C THR A 64 39.03 -37.22 -17.27
N ASN A 65 38.95 -36.09 -16.58
CA ASN A 65 39.45 -35.95 -15.21
C ASN A 65 38.36 -36.38 -14.26
N SER A 66 38.48 -37.55 -13.66
CA SER A 66 37.48 -38.13 -12.73
C SER A 66 37.02 -37.18 -11.60
N LEU A 67 37.85 -36.24 -11.19
CA LEU A 67 37.54 -35.24 -10.18
C LEU A 67 36.59 -34.17 -10.69
N LEU A 68 36.73 -33.70 -11.92
CA LEU A 68 35.83 -32.71 -12.54
C LEU A 68 34.47 -33.28 -12.80
N ASP A 69 34.35 -34.54 -13.21
CA ASP A 69 33.05 -35.21 -13.40
C ASP A 69 32.31 -35.34 -12.08
N ILE A 70 32.98 -35.65 -10.96
CA ILE A 70 32.39 -35.72 -9.62
C ILE A 70 31.90 -34.33 -9.18
N VAL A 71 32.65 -33.27 -9.43
CA VAL A 71 32.26 -31.89 -9.07
C VAL A 71 31.04 -31.47 -9.87
N VAL A 72 31.01 -31.72 -11.19
CA VAL A 72 29.86 -31.37 -12.04
C VAL A 72 28.61 -32.15 -11.63
N GLU A 73 28.76 -33.47 -11.39
CA GLU A 73 27.63 -34.29 -10.92
C GLU A 73 27.10 -33.82 -9.55
N THR A 74 27.98 -33.52 -8.63
CA THR A 74 27.62 -32.98 -7.32
C THR A 74 26.83 -31.66 -7.47
N MET A 75 27.27 -30.79 -8.37
CA MET A 75 26.58 -29.52 -8.63
C MET A 75 25.21 -29.69 -9.31
N GLN A 76 25.08 -30.71 -10.16
CA GLN A 76 23.77 -31.07 -10.73
C GLN A 76 22.77 -31.46 -9.61
N TYR A 77 23.19 -32.26 -8.61
CA TYR A 77 22.35 -32.61 -7.46
C TYR A 77 22.01 -31.36 -6.61
N ILE A 78 22.99 -30.48 -6.32
CA ILE A 78 22.78 -29.23 -5.60
C ILE A 78 21.79 -28.34 -6.36
N PHE A 79 21.90 -28.29 -7.69
CA PHE A 79 20.99 -27.52 -8.53
C PHE A 79 19.56 -28.09 -8.54
N LEU A 80 19.40 -29.40 -8.57
CA LEU A 80 18.07 -30.03 -8.44
C LEU A 80 17.45 -29.74 -7.07
N PHE A 81 18.25 -29.77 -5.99
CA PHE A 81 17.79 -29.35 -4.67
C PHE A 81 17.38 -27.86 -4.66
N TYR A 82 18.17 -26.99 -5.28
CA TYR A 82 17.88 -25.56 -5.44
C TYR A 82 16.56 -25.32 -6.18
N ILE A 83 16.29 -26.07 -7.26
CA ILE A 83 15.00 -26.02 -7.96
C ILE A 83 13.86 -26.41 -7.00
N GLY A 84 13.98 -27.51 -6.28
CA GLY A 84 12.98 -27.96 -5.33
C GLY A 84 12.67 -26.93 -4.24
N ALA A 85 13.74 -26.32 -3.66
CA ALA A 85 13.58 -25.25 -2.66
C ALA A 85 12.86 -24.01 -3.22
N ASN A 86 13.18 -23.61 -4.47
CA ASN A 86 12.52 -22.48 -5.13
C ASN A 86 11.07 -22.79 -5.51
N LEU A 87 10.75 -24.02 -5.91
CA LEU A 87 9.35 -24.43 -6.16
C LEU A 87 8.53 -24.40 -4.86
N LEU A 88 9.11 -24.85 -3.75
CA LEU A 88 8.47 -24.77 -2.44
C LEU A 88 8.24 -23.30 -2.04
N ALA A 89 9.27 -22.44 -2.18
CA ALA A 89 9.14 -21.02 -1.90
C ALA A 89 8.07 -20.35 -2.77
N ALA A 90 8.02 -20.69 -4.07
CA ALA A 90 6.99 -20.21 -4.99
C ALA A 90 5.58 -20.63 -4.55
N ALA A 91 5.39 -21.91 -4.17
CA ALA A 91 4.11 -22.41 -3.67
C ALA A 91 3.65 -21.66 -2.40
N LEU A 92 4.58 -21.38 -1.46
CA LEU A 92 4.29 -20.61 -0.24
C LEU A 92 3.92 -19.15 -0.56
N VAL A 93 4.62 -18.51 -1.50
CA VAL A 93 4.33 -17.11 -1.91
C VAL A 93 2.98 -17.04 -2.63
N LEU A 94 2.67 -17.97 -3.53
CA LEU A 94 1.39 -18.03 -4.23
C LEU A 94 0.22 -18.30 -3.27
N GLY A 95 0.44 -19.17 -2.27
CA GLY A 95 -0.52 -19.47 -1.20
C GLY A 95 -0.59 -18.41 -0.10
N GLY A 96 0.14 -17.31 -0.21
CA GLY A 96 0.39 -16.32 0.84
C GLY A 96 -0.83 -15.65 1.46
N ASP A 97 -2.02 -15.70 0.80
CA ASP A 97 -3.26 -15.15 1.36
C ASP A 97 -3.78 -15.97 2.55
N ARG A 98 -3.48 -17.27 2.56
CA ARG A 98 -3.93 -18.23 3.60
C ARG A 98 -2.91 -18.45 4.71
N LEU A 99 -1.66 -18.00 4.52
CA LEU A 99 -0.56 -18.24 5.44
C LEU A 99 -0.39 -17.08 6.44
N PRO A 100 0.10 -17.33 7.67
CA PRO A 100 0.53 -16.28 8.58
C PRO A 100 1.62 -15.40 7.94
N LEU A 101 1.61 -14.09 8.26
CA LEU A 101 2.61 -13.16 7.73
C LEU A 101 4.05 -13.57 8.05
N ALA A 102 4.27 -14.11 9.25
CA ALA A 102 5.58 -14.59 9.67
C ALA A 102 6.13 -15.68 8.73
N VAL A 103 5.29 -16.63 8.28
CA VAL A 103 5.70 -17.68 7.33
C VAL A 103 6.14 -17.05 6.01
N LEU A 104 5.39 -16.07 5.51
CA LEU A 104 5.73 -15.37 4.28
C LEU A 104 7.06 -14.61 4.39
N GLN A 105 7.30 -13.93 5.51
CA GLN A 105 8.56 -13.24 5.79
C GLN A 105 9.74 -14.22 5.85
N TRP A 106 9.59 -15.32 6.58
CA TRP A 106 10.61 -16.37 6.65
C TRP A 106 10.87 -17.01 5.29
N THR A 107 9.85 -17.20 4.46
CA THR A 107 10.02 -17.71 3.09
C THR A 107 10.93 -16.80 2.25
N VAL A 108 10.75 -15.47 2.34
CA VAL A 108 11.61 -14.51 1.64
C VAL A 108 13.05 -14.57 2.13
N VAL A 109 13.25 -14.60 3.46
CA VAL A 109 14.59 -14.66 4.07
C VAL A 109 15.30 -15.97 3.71
N THR A 110 14.66 -17.11 3.90
CA THR A 110 15.24 -18.43 3.58
C THR A 110 15.52 -18.58 2.10
N SER A 111 14.61 -18.14 1.23
CA SER A 111 14.81 -18.15 -0.22
C SER A 111 16.05 -17.34 -0.62
N SER A 112 16.28 -16.15 -0.02
CA SER A 112 17.45 -15.34 -0.31
C SER A 112 18.76 -15.97 0.19
N LEU A 113 18.74 -16.64 1.35
CA LEU A 113 19.90 -17.37 1.86
C LEU A 113 20.24 -18.57 0.96
N VAL A 114 19.24 -19.31 0.51
CA VAL A 114 19.42 -20.42 -0.45
C VAL A 114 20.00 -19.92 -1.76
N ASP A 115 19.52 -18.77 -2.27
CA ASP A 115 20.08 -18.13 -3.47
C ASP A 115 21.56 -17.77 -3.25
N GLY A 116 21.90 -17.18 -2.12
CA GLY A 116 23.26 -16.78 -1.78
C GLY A 116 24.23 -17.97 -1.69
N LEU A 117 23.80 -19.07 -1.03
CA LEU A 117 24.59 -20.30 -0.93
C LEU A 117 24.74 -20.98 -2.29
N PHE A 118 23.70 -21.02 -3.10
CA PHE A 118 23.77 -21.57 -4.44
C PHE A 118 24.74 -20.79 -5.34
N ILE A 119 24.66 -19.45 -5.33
CA ILE A 119 25.57 -18.58 -6.09
C ILE A 119 27.00 -18.74 -5.58
N ALA A 120 27.22 -18.91 -4.26
CA ALA A 120 28.53 -19.17 -3.68
C ALA A 120 29.14 -20.48 -4.20
N GLY A 121 28.36 -21.57 -4.22
CA GLY A 121 28.78 -22.84 -4.80
C GLY A 121 29.12 -22.73 -6.29
N MET A 122 28.29 -22.03 -7.05
CA MET A 122 28.53 -21.79 -8.48
C MET A 122 29.80 -20.94 -8.71
N ALA A 123 30.03 -19.92 -7.88
CA ALA A 123 31.19 -19.04 -7.99
C ALA A 123 32.49 -19.81 -7.77
N LEU A 124 32.51 -20.74 -6.81
CA LEU A 124 33.70 -21.60 -6.56
C LEU A 124 34.12 -22.40 -7.80
N ILE A 125 33.18 -22.89 -8.59
CA ILE A 125 33.45 -23.69 -9.79
C ILE A 125 33.83 -22.82 -10.99
N THR A 126 33.30 -21.63 -11.07
CA THR A 126 33.43 -20.74 -12.23
C THR A 126 34.60 -19.76 -12.14
N GLY A 127 35.53 -19.99 -11.22
CA GLY A 127 36.75 -19.19 -11.07
C GLY A 127 36.91 -18.52 -9.70
N GLY A 128 36.21 -19.03 -8.68
CA GLY A 128 36.38 -18.56 -7.30
C GLY A 128 36.16 -17.05 -7.16
N LEU A 129 37.22 -16.38 -6.68
CA LEU A 129 37.20 -14.92 -6.51
C LEU A 129 37.08 -14.16 -7.84
N ASP A 130 37.58 -14.68 -8.94
CA ASP A 130 37.53 -14.00 -10.26
C ASP A 130 36.24 -14.27 -11.02
N SER A 131 35.34 -15.03 -10.43
CA SER A 131 34.04 -15.35 -11.03
C SER A 131 33.17 -14.09 -11.30
N LEU A 132 32.65 -14.00 -12.52
CA LEU A 132 31.66 -12.98 -12.91
C LEU A 132 30.36 -13.08 -12.09
N LEU A 133 30.13 -14.20 -11.40
CA LEU A 133 28.96 -14.39 -10.54
C LEU A 133 28.96 -13.48 -9.30
N PHE A 134 30.07 -12.77 -9.03
CA PHE A 134 30.10 -11.69 -8.05
C PHE A 134 28.93 -10.69 -8.22
N TRP A 135 28.58 -10.34 -9.45
CA TRP A 135 27.48 -9.40 -9.71
C TRP A 135 26.11 -9.92 -9.29
N LEU A 136 25.94 -11.24 -9.18
CA LEU A 136 24.71 -11.82 -8.65
C LEU A 136 24.58 -11.61 -7.14
N PHE A 137 25.68 -11.55 -6.38
CA PHE A 137 25.61 -11.15 -4.96
C PHE A 137 25.14 -9.69 -4.81
N VAL A 138 25.63 -8.79 -5.67
CA VAL A 138 25.14 -7.41 -5.72
C VAL A 138 23.63 -7.39 -6.05
N GLY A 139 23.20 -8.17 -7.04
CA GLY A 139 21.80 -8.34 -7.40
C GLY A 139 20.93 -8.85 -6.23
N LEU A 140 21.43 -9.81 -5.43
CA LEU A 140 20.73 -10.30 -4.24
C LEU A 140 20.61 -9.22 -3.16
N ILE A 141 21.64 -8.40 -2.93
CA ILE A 141 21.56 -7.29 -1.99
C ILE A 141 20.51 -6.26 -2.43
N VAL A 142 20.45 -5.94 -3.72
CA VAL A 142 19.41 -5.06 -4.27
C VAL A 142 18.02 -5.69 -4.12
N ARG A 143 17.86 -6.98 -4.46
CA ARG A 143 16.61 -7.72 -4.23
C ARG A 143 16.18 -7.64 -2.77
N ASN A 144 17.07 -7.93 -1.83
CA ASN A 144 16.77 -7.90 -0.40
C ASN A 144 16.33 -6.50 0.06
N SER A 145 16.97 -5.47 -0.49
CA SER A 145 16.58 -4.08 -0.22
C SER A 145 15.18 -3.74 -0.73
N VAL A 146 14.68 -4.41 -1.76
CA VAL A 146 13.33 -4.20 -2.30
C VAL A 146 12.28 -5.06 -1.58
N SER A 147 12.59 -6.34 -1.32
CA SER A 147 11.64 -7.32 -0.78
C SER A 147 11.45 -7.22 0.74
N VAL A 148 12.51 -6.88 1.48
CA VAL A 148 12.50 -6.84 2.95
C VAL A 148 12.42 -5.39 3.42
N PRO A 149 11.51 -5.05 4.36
CA PRO A 149 11.43 -3.69 4.89
C PRO A 149 12.73 -3.29 5.59
N PRO A 150 13.07 -1.98 5.60
CA PRO A 150 14.26 -1.50 6.26
C PRO A 150 14.20 -1.80 7.77
N GLY A 151 15.25 -2.44 8.28
CA GLY A 151 15.32 -2.86 9.67
C GLY A 151 16.39 -3.93 9.88
N PHE A 152 16.43 -4.51 11.09
CA PHE A 152 17.43 -5.51 11.46
C PHE A 152 17.43 -6.73 10.51
N SER A 153 16.25 -7.20 10.07
CA SER A 153 16.14 -8.35 9.18
C SER A 153 16.82 -8.12 7.82
N GLN A 154 16.70 -6.93 7.24
CA GLN A 154 17.37 -6.57 6.00
C GLN A 154 18.89 -6.49 6.18
N LEU A 155 19.36 -5.87 7.27
CA LEU A 155 20.80 -5.77 7.58
C LEU A 155 21.39 -7.16 7.80
N PHE A 156 20.72 -8.00 8.58
CA PHE A 156 21.15 -9.39 8.83
C PHE A 156 21.25 -10.18 7.53
N LEU A 157 20.26 -10.06 6.64
CA LEU A 157 20.22 -10.77 5.39
C LEU A 157 21.36 -10.33 4.44
N ASN A 158 21.58 -9.02 4.30
CA ASN A 158 22.64 -8.48 3.49
C ASN A 158 24.05 -8.82 4.05
N PHE A 159 24.19 -8.84 5.37
CA PHE A 159 25.40 -9.33 6.02
C PHE A 159 25.64 -10.81 5.73
N SER A 160 24.60 -11.66 5.81
CA SER A 160 24.70 -13.08 5.49
C SER A 160 25.09 -13.33 4.03
N ILE A 161 24.57 -12.55 3.08
CA ILE A 161 24.97 -12.62 1.67
C ILE A 161 26.45 -12.22 1.49
N SER A 162 26.88 -11.15 2.16
CA SER A 162 28.32 -10.76 2.16
C SER A 162 29.20 -11.83 2.77
N LEU A 163 28.72 -12.52 3.82
CA LEU A 163 29.43 -13.65 4.43
C LEU A 163 29.54 -14.85 3.46
N CYS A 164 28.50 -15.13 2.66
CA CYS A 164 28.58 -16.14 1.60
C CYS A 164 29.70 -15.83 0.61
N TYR A 165 29.87 -14.56 0.22
CA TYR A 165 30.98 -14.14 -0.65
C TYR A 165 32.34 -14.30 0.02
N VAL A 166 32.47 -13.94 1.32
CA VAL A 166 33.69 -14.17 2.09
C VAL A 166 34.02 -15.67 2.18
N LEU A 167 33.02 -16.53 2.33
CA LEU A 167 33.18 -17.97 2.34
C LEU A 167 33.74 -18.49 1.01
N VAL A 168 33.24 -17.96 -0.13
CA VAL A 168 33.81 -18.26 -1.45
C VAL A 168 35.31 -17.94 -1.47
N ALA A 169 35.71 -16.75 -1.00
CA ALA A 169 37.09 -16.33 -0.97
C ALA A 169 37.97 -17.25 -0.12
N VAL A 170 37.49 -17.60 1.08
CA VAL A 170 38.26 -18.50 1.99
C VAL A 170 38.41 -19.89 1.41
N LEU A 171 37.29 -20.43 0.84
CA LEU A 171 37.36 -21.78 0.23
C LEU A 171 38.20 -21.81 -1.04
N ASP A 172 38.17 -20.77 -1.86
CA ASP A 172 39.02 -20.66 -3.07
C ASP A 172 40.50 -20.69 -2.71
N VAL A 173 40.93 -19.87 -1.74
CA VAL A 173 42.30 -19.87 -1.22
C VAL A 173 42.66 -21.21 -0.62
N TYR A 174 41.76 -21.84 0.15
CA TYR A 174 41.99 -23.14 0.77
C TYR A 174 42.16 -24.23 -0.28
N VAL A 175 41.28 -24.28 -1.29
CA VAL A 175 41.36 -25.25 -2.39
C VAL A 175 42.67 -25.08 -3.15
N ILE A 176 43.05 -23.87 -3.57
CA ILE A 176 44.28 -23.57 -4.28
C ILE A 176 45.53 -23.99 -3.46
N SER A 177 45.52 -23.76 -2.13
CA SER A 177 46.64 -24.10 -1.26
C SER A 177 46.86 -25.60 -1.06
N HIS A 178 45.83 -26.43 -1.31
CA HIS A 178 45.90 -27.89 -1.16
C HIS A 178 45.98 -28.64 -2.48
N LEU A 179 45.99 -27.94 -3.63
CA LEU A 179 46.25 -28.56 -4.94
C LEU A 179 47.70 -28.99 -5.08
N ASP A 180 47.92 -30.14 -5.74
CA ASP A 180 49.23 -30.67 -6.06
C ASP A 180 50.03 -29.69 -6.96
N ASP A 181 51.36 -29.62 -6.79
CA ASP A 181 52.23 -28.64 -7.47
C ASP A 181 52.09 -28.63 -9.00
N THR A 182 51.73 -29.75 -9.61
CA THR A 182 51.50 -29.88 -11.06
C THR A 182 50.19 -29.18 -11.47
N THR A 183 49.12 -29.35 -10.70
CA THR A 183 47.81 -28.74 -10.94
C THR A 183 47.85 -27.27 -10.60
N ARG A 184 48.53 -26.88 -9.54
CA ARG A 184 48.74 -25.49 -9.14
C ARG A 184 49.45 -24.67 -10.22
N ARG A 185 50.52 -25.20 -10.86
CA ARG A 185 51.22 -24.53 -11.97
C ARG A 185 50.36 -24.35 -13.21
N ALA A 186 49.39 -25.24 -13.46
CA ALA A 186 48.45 -25.07 -14.56
C ALA A 186 47.43 -23.95 -14.27
N PHE A 187 47.06 -23.75 -13.00
CA PHE A 187 46.21 -22.63 -12.56
C PHE A 187 46.97 -21.30 -12.47
N GLU A 188 48.25 -21.30 -12.02
CA GLU A 188 49.09 -20.11 -11.90
C GLU A 188 49.54 -19.53 -13.27
N GLN A 189 49.36 -20.25 -14.37
CA GLN A 189 49.58 -19.71 -15.73
C GLN A 189 48.52 -18.70 -16.18
N THR A 190 47.39 -18.62 -15.50
CA THR A 190 46.50 -17.46 -15.59
C THR A 190 47.03 -16.39 -14.64
N PRO A 191 47.31 -15.15 -15.09
CA PRO A 191 47.77 -14.09 -14.21
C PRO A 191 46.68 -13.79 -13.17
N HIS A 192 46.81 -14.41 -11.98
CA HIS A 192 46.03 -14.00 -10.83
C HIS A 192 46.61 -12.65 -10.37
N GLU A 193 45.86 -11.58 -10.57
CA GLU A 193 46.12 -10.32 -9.88
C GLU A 193 46.24 -10.58 -8.37
N GLU A 194 47.14 -9.88 -7.70
CA GLU A 194 47.36 -10.05 -6.26
C GLU A 194 46.01 -10.08 -5.51
N LEU A 195 45.72 -11.19 -4.85
CA LEU A 195 44.40 -11.55 -4.25
C LEU A 195 43.83 -10.49 -3.28
N GLY A 196 44.63 -9.55 -2.82
CA GLY A 196 44.18 -8.62 -1.75
C GLY A 196 43.32 -7.47 -2.22
N GLU A 197 43.68 -6.83 -3.34
CA GLU A 197 43.00 -5.61 -3.77
C GLU A 197 41.61 -5.85 -4.35
N PRO A 198 41.40 -6.78 -5.31
CA PRO A 198 40.07 -6.98 -5.88
C PRO A 198 39.06 -7.54 -4.88
N PHE A 199 39.47 -8.39 -3.91
CA PHE A 199 38.58 -8.91 -2.88
C PHE A 199 38.05 -7.82 -1.95
N VAL A 200 38.93 -6.96 -1.43
CA VAL A 200 38.57 -5.86 -0.53
C VAL A 200 37.63 -4.88 -1.27
N LEU A 201 37.97 -4.52 -2.52
CA LEU A 201 37.15 -3.65 -3.33
C LEU A 201 35.72 -4.22 -3.54
N ARG A 202 35.61 -5.50 -3.89
CA ARG A 202 34.34 -6.18 -4.08
C ARG A 202 33.52 -6.24 -2.80
N LEU A 203 34.17 -6.49 -1.66
CA LEU A 203 33.50 -6.46 -0.35
C LEU A 203 32.98 -5.05 -0.02
N ILE A 204 33.79 -4.01 -0.30
CA ILE A 204 33.36 -2.61 -0.15
C ILE A 204 32.14 -2.33 -1.03
N VAL A 205 32.12 -2.80 -2.28
CA VAL A 205 30.98 -2.62 -3.20
C VAL A 205 29.72 -3.29 -2.64
N LEU A 206 29.81 -4.52 -2.10
CA LEU A 206 28.67 -5.20 -1.48
C LEU A 206 28.12 -4.42 -0.29
N TRP A 207 28.99 -3.91 0.58
CA TRP A 207 28.57 -3.15 1.76
C TRP A 207 28.01 -1.78 1.38
N LEU A 208 28.60 -1.12 0.38
CA LEU A 208 28.09 0.14 -0.16
C LEU A 208 26.71 -0.05 -0.79
N ALA A 209 26.52 -1.12 -1.58
CA ALA A 209 25.22 -1.46 -2.15
C ALA A 209 24.17 -1.73 -1.05
N ALA A 210 24.56 -2.46 0.01
CA ALA A 210 23.68 -2.73 1.15
C ALA A 210 23.29 -1.44 1.89
N LEU A 211 24.27 -0.56 2.13
CA LEU A 211 24.04 0.72 2.80
C LEU A 211 23.16 1.65 1.96
N CYS A 212 23.45 1.79 0.66
CA CYS A 212 22.65 2.59 -0.26
C CYS A 212 21.22 2.07 -0.38
N GLY A 213 21.05 0.75 -0.50
CA GLY A 213 19.73 0.13 -0.56
C GLY A 213 18.93 0.34 0.71
N TYR A 214 19.56 0.20 1.88
CA TYR A 214 18.94 0.49 3.17
C TYR A 214 18.54 1.98 3.30
N ALA A 215 19.48 2.88 2.99
CA ALA A 215 19.25 4.32 3.09
C ALA A 215 18.13 4.79 2.14
N ALA A 216 18.12 4.30 0.89
CA ALA A 216 17.07 4.62 -0.07
C ALA A 216 15.70 4.16 0.41
N GLN A 217 15.60 2.94 0.93
CA GLN A 217 14.34 2.43 1.47
C GLN A 217 13.87 3.20 2.70
N ALA A 218 14.77 3.48 3.63
CA ALA A 218 14.47 4.27 4.82
C ALA A 218 13.98 5.69 4.46
N PHE A 219 14.58 6.28 3.43
CA PHE A 219 14.16 7.59 2.92
C PHE A 219 12.76 7.53 2.29
N LEU A 220 12.53 6.59 1.38
CA LEU A 220 11.23 6.42 0.71
C LEU A 220 10.09 6.12 1.69
N GLU A 221 10.35 5.30 2.72
CA GLU A 221 9.32 5.01 3.73
C GLU A 221 8.97 6.24 4.57
N ARG A 222 9.96 7.08 4.91
CA ARG A 222 9.72 8.36 5.61
C ARG A 222 8.96 9.36 4.77
N GLU A 223 9.33 9.51 3.50
CA GLU A 223 8.64 10.40 2.58
C GLU A 223 7.18 9.98 2.43
N ARG A 224 6.94 8.69 2.35
CA ARG A 224 5.59 8.12 2.28
C ARG A 224 4.78 8.41 3.55
N LEU A 225 5.35 8.19 4.74
CA LEU A 225 4.67 8.48 6.01
C LEU A 225 4.34 9.97 6.13
N ALA A 226 5.28 10.85 5.78
CA ALA A 226 5.05 12.29 5.77
C ALA A 226 3.93 12.70 4.79
N ALA A 227 3.86 12.05 3.61
CA ALA A 227 2.80 12.30 2.64
C ALA A 227 1.42 11.80 3.13
N GLU A 228 1.37 10.65 3.81
CA GLU A 228 0.15 10.13 4.43
C GLU A 228 -0.36 11.08 5.54
N GLU A 229 0.53 11.54 6.44
CA GLU A 229 0.19 12.51 7.49
C GLU A 229 -0.30 13.85 6.90
N ALA A 230 0.39 14.37 5.87
CA ALA A 230 -0.04 15.58 5.18
C ALA A 230 -1.41 15.42 4.51
N GLY A 231 -1.66 14.26 3.92
CA GLY A 231 -2.97 13.92 3.33
C GLY A 231 -4.09 13.88 4.35
N GLU A 232 -3.88 13.26 5.52
CA GLU A 232 -4.85 13.25 6.61
C GLU A 232 -5.11 14.66 7.15
N PHE A 233 -4.06 15.46 7.31
CA PHE A 233 -4.20 16.84 7.77
C PHE A 233 -5.02 17.67 6.77
N ALA A 234 -4.72 17.58 5.48
CA ALA A 234 -5.45 18.27 4.43
C ALA A 234 -6.93 17.86 4.37
N ALA A 235 -7.22 16.56 4.56
CA ALA A 235 -8.58 16.06 4.62
C ALA A 235 -9.36 16.66 5.81
N ARG A 236 -8.75 16.68 7.01
CA ARG A 236 -9.34 17.29 8.20
C ARG A 236 -9.58 18.81 8.03
N GLU A 237 -8.59 19.51 7.47
CA GLU A 237 -8.74 20.94 7.17
C GLU A 237 -9.86 21.20 6.17
N GLY A 238 -9.97 20.38 5.12
CA GLY A 238 -11.08 20.44 4.15
C GLY A 238 -12.44 20.24 4.80
N GLN A 239 -12.57 19.30 5.72
CA GLN A 239 -13.80 19.07 6.48
C GLN A 239 -14.15 20.28 7.35
N LEU A 240 -13.18 20.85 8.09
CA LEU A 240 -13.40 22.03 8.93
C LEU A 240 -13.81 23.26 8.10
N ARG A 241 -13.18 23.48 6.95
CA ARG A 241 -13.56 24.58 6.03
C ARG A 241 -14.98 24.39 5.49
N SER A 242 -15.34 23.17 5.12
CA SER A 242 -16.71 22.88 4.65
C SER A 242 -17.74 23.11 5.75
N ALA A 243 -17.48 22.63 6.97
CA ALA A 243 -18.34 22.86 8.12
C ALA A 243 -18.47 24.36 8.45
N GLY A 244 -17.35 25.11 8.43
CA GLY A 244 -17.36 26.55 8.65
C GLY A 244 -18.17 27.32 7.62
N ARG A 245 -18.06 26.94 6.33
CA ARG A 245 -18.84 27.57 5.25
C ARG A 245 -20.34 27.31 5.42
N LEU A 246 -20.71 26.05 5.71
CA LEU A 246 -22.10 25.68 5.97
C LEU A 246 -22.66 26.40 7.18
N ALA A 247 -21.93 26.50 8.29
CA ALA A 247 -22.35 27.23 9.47
C ALA A 247 -22.60 28.73 9.19
N ALA A 248 -21.71 29.34 8.37
CA ALA A 248 -21.90 30.75 7.96
C ALA A 248 -23.12 30.94 7.09
N GLU A 249 -23.38 30.03 6.16
CA GLU A 249 -24.58 30.05 5.29
C GLU A 249 -25.87 29.90 6.12
N PHE A 250 -25.91 28.93 7.02
CA PHE A 250 -27.04 28.73 7.91
C PHE A 250 -27.28 29.92 8.84
N ALA A 251 -26.21 30.51 9.40
CA ALA A 251 -26.32 31.71 10.20
C ALA A 251 -26.95 32.86 9.41
N HIS A 252 -26.58 33.02 8.14
CA HIS A 252 -27.15 34.02 7.26
C HIS A 252 -28.63 33.76 6.93
N GLN A 253 -28.98 32.49 6.63
CA GLN A 253 -30.37 32.09 6.34
C GLN A 253 -31.27 32.24 7.56
N LEU A 254 -30.77 32.02 8.78
CA LEU A 254 -31.54 32.23 10.02
C LEU A 254 -31.63 33.72 10.41
N LYS A 255 -30.61 34.51 10.14
CA LYS A 255 -30.60 35.94 10.46
C LYS A 255 -31.71 36.71 9.73
N ASN A 256 -32.03 36.32 8.51
CA ASN A 256 -33.06 37.00 7.70
C ASN A 256 -34.47 36.88 8.31
N PRO A 257 -35.06 35.70 8.56
CA PRO A 257 -36.36 35.57 9.18
C PRO A 257 -36.39 36.18 10.57
N LEU A 258 -35.33 36.04 11.37
CA LEU A 258 -35.26 36.67 12.69
C LEU A 258 -35.29 38.19 12.63
N ALA A 259 -34.66 38.82 11.64
CA ALA A 259 -34.71 40.26 11.43
C ALA A 259 -36.12 40.73 11.05
N ILE A 260 -36.82 39.97 10.19
CA ILE A 260 -38.22 40.29 9.81
C ILE A 260 -39.14 40.15 11.02
N ILE A 261 -39.03 39.08 11.80
CA ILE A 261 -39.77 38.88 13.04
C ILE A 261 -39.57 40.04 14.00
N ASN A 262 -38.29 40.42 14.24
CA ASN A 262 -37.98 41.53 15.16
C ASN A 262 -38.56 42.86 14.70
N ASN A 263 -38.45 43.21 13.40
CA ASN A 263 -38.99 44.42 12.83
C ASN A 263 -40.52 44.45 12.90
N THR A 264 -41.18 43.34 12.63
CA THR A 264 -42.65 43.21 12.70
C THR A 264 -43.13 43.30 14.14
N ALA A 265 -42.45 42.66 15.08
CA ALA A 265 -42.76 42.76 16.52
C ALA A 265 -42.58 44.21 17.05
N PHE A 266 -41.54 44.91 16.59
CA PHE A 266 -41.33 46.33 16.92
C PHE A 266 -42.48 47.18 16.38
N SER A 267 -42.99 46.92 15.17
CA SER A 267 -44.12 47.62 14.57
C SER A 267 -45.40 47.36 15.36
N LEU A 268 -45.70 46.15 15.82
CA LEU A 268 -46.73 45.79 16.71
C LEU A 268 -46.71 46.54 18.04
N GLN A 269 -45.51 46.58 18.66
CA GLN A 269 -45.30 47.30 19.93
C GLN A 269 -45.52 48.80 19.78
N ARG A 270 -45.11 49.39 18.68
CA ARG A 270 -45.30 50.82 18.39
C ARG A 270 -46.77 51.14 18.21
N ALA A 271 -47.52 50.32 17.42
CA ALA A 271 -48.98 50.53 17.25
C ALA A 271 -49.69 50.45 18.58
N GLY A 272 -49.32 49.50 19.47
CA GLY A 272 -49.91 49.42 20.82
C GLY A 272 -49.64 50.65 21.70
N ARG A 273 -48.42 51.22 21.62
CA ARG A 273 -48.09 52.47 22.36
C ARG A 273 -48.83 53.70 21.85
N GLU A 274 -49.10 53.75 20.53
CA GLU A 274 -49.84 54.84 19.90
C GLU A 274 -51.37 54.68 20.01
N GLY A 275 -51.85 53.62 20.68
CA GLY A 275 -53.27 53.34 20.81
C GLY A 275 -53.96 52.95 19.49
N LYS A 276 -53.21 52.59 18.48
CA LYS A 276 -53.69 52.16 17.18
C LYS A 276 -53.92 50.65 17.16
N VAL A 277 -54.91 50.18 16.45
CA VAL A 277 -55.12 48.76 16.21
C VAL A 277 -54.13 48.31 15.21
N PRO A 278 -53.22 47.35 15.56
CA PRO A 278 -52.23 46.87 14.62
C PRO A 278 -52.87 46.09 13.47
N PRO A 279 -52.34 46.20 12.25
CA PRO A 279 -52.84 45.40 11.14
C PRO A 279 -52.74 43.89 11.44
N PRO A 280 -53.82 43.11 11.24
CA PRO A 280 -53.83 41.68 11.56
C PRO A 280 -52.78 40.86 10.76
N GLU A 281 -52.34 41.35 9.59
CA GLU A 281 -51.34 40.73 8.71
C GLU A 281 -49.98 40.64 9.37
N LEU A 282 -49.67 41.53 10.33
CA LEU A 282 -48.36 41.51 11.01
C LEU A 282 -48.10 40.22 11.82
N ILE A 283 -49.19 39.65 12.38
CA ILE A 283 -49.08 38.37 13.10
C ILE A 283 -48.84 37.23 12.11
N GLY A 284 -49.51 37.25 10.95
CA GLY A 284 -49.32 36.29 9.88
C GLY A 284 -47.87 36.27 9.36
N ILE A 285 -47.26 37.46 9.17
CA ILE A 285 -45.83 37.58 8.77
C ILE A 285 -44.90 36.94 9.81
N ILE A 286 -45.15 37.14 11.11
CA ILE A 286 -44.34 36.51 12.16
C ILE A 286 -44.47 34.99 12.10
N GLN A 287 -45.70 34.47 11.96
CA GLN A 287 -45.92 33.03 11.89
C GLN A 287 -45.26 32.38 10.67
N GLU A 288 -45.30 33.03 9.51
CA GLU A 288 -44.68 32.59 8.28
C GLU A 288 -43.13 32.54 8.41
N GLU A 289 -42.54 33.59 8.99
CA GLU A 289 -41.07 33.62 9.17
C GLU A 289 -40.57 32.67 10.27
N VAL A 290 -41.39 32.40 11.30
CA VAL A 290 -41.12 31.34 12.29
C VAL A 290 -41.08 29.96 11.60
N ALA A 291 -42.11 29.66 10.77
CA ALA A 291 -42.16 28.40 10.03
C ALA A 291 -40.99 28.27 9.03
N ARG A 292 -40.53 29.39 8.46
CA ARG A 292 -39.37 29.43 7.60
C ARG A 292 -38.07 29.13 8.36
N ALA A 293 -37.89 29.74 9.54
CA ALA A 293 -36.73 29.46 10.41
C ALA A 293 -36.71 28.00 10.86
N ASP A 294 -37.87 27.41 11.20
CA ASP A 294 -37.97 26.00 11.60
C ASP A 294 -37.60 25.05 10.47
N ARG A 295 -37.96 25.33 9.22
CA ARG A 295 -37.52 24.58 8.04
C ARG A 295 -35.99 24.60 7.89
N VAL A 296 -35.36 25.79 8.06
CA VAL A 296 -33.86 25.89 7.99
C VAL A 296 -33.22 25.06 9.09
N ILE A 297 -33.71 25.11 10.33
CA ILE A 297 -33.19 24.31 11.45
C ILE A 297 -33.33 22.81 11.14
N THR A 298 -34.49 22.38 10.64
CA THR A 298 -34.74 20.98 10.27
C THR A 298 -33.77 20.50 9.19
N GLN A 299 -33.47 21.32 8.18
CA GLN A 299 -32.49 21.01 7.15
C GLN A 299 -31.07 20.85 7.74
N VAL A 300 -30.68 21.76 8.65
CA VAL A 300 -29.36 21.67 9.35
C VAL A 300 -29.23 20.39 10.17
N MET A 301 -30.31 20.06 10.93
CA MET A 301 -30.30 18.83 11.73
C MET A 301 -30.29 17.57 10.86
N GLY A 302 -30.97 17.58 9.71
CA GLY A 302 -30.90 16.51 8.71
C GLY A 302 -29.45 16.32 8.23
N TYR A 303 -28.78 17.41 7.84
CA TYR A 303 -27.39 17.38 7.39
C TYR A 303 -26.43 16.86 8.47
N ALA A 304 -26.59 17.26 9.73
CA ALA A 304 -25.78 16.78 10.84
C ALA A 304 -25.91 15.24 11.06
N LYS A 305 -27.13 14.72 11.01
CA LYS A 305 -27.41 13.28 11.12
C LYS A 305 -26.84 12.48 9.97
N LEU A 306 -26.75 13.04 8.77
CA LEU A 306 -26.19 12.39 7.60
C LEU A 306 -24.68 12.18 7.72
N SER A 307 -23.96 13.01 8.48
CA SER A 307 -22.50 12.88 8.65
C SER A 307 -22.08 11.71 9.55
N GLU A 308 -22.99 11.11 10.34
CA GLU A 308 -22.71 10.04 11.30
C GLU A 308 -23.00 8.61 10.79
N GLY A 309 -23.58 8.46 9.59
CA GLY A 309 -23.99 7.18 9.04
C GLY A 309 -22.83 6.30 8.53
N ARG A 310 -22.97 4.97 8.66
CA ARG A 310 -22.03 4.02 8.04
C ARG A 310 -22.34 3.82 6.57
N VAL A 311 -21.29 3.72 5.75
CA VAL A 311 -21.40 3.32 4.35
C VAL A 311 -21.71 1.83 4.30
N GLU A 312 -22.78 1.46 3.62
CA GLU A 312 -23.24 0.08 3.43
C GLU A 312 -23.63 -0.17 1.96
N LYS A 313 -23.70 -1.44 1.60
CA LYS A 313 -24.13 -1.85 0.27
C LYS A 313 -25.66 -1.87 0.22
N LEU A 314 -26.25 -1.00 -0.60
CA LEU A 314 -27.69 -0.77 -0.65
C LEU A 314 -28.27 -1.22 -1.98
N GLU A 315 -29.39 -1.92 -1.94
CA GLU A 315 -30.21 -2.24 -3.10
C GLU A 315 -31.15 -1.04 -3.39
N VAL A 316 -30.89 -0.33 -4.49
CA VAL A 316 -31.55 0.94 -4.84
C VAL A 316 -33.05 0.79 -4.92
N LEU A 317 -33.56 -0.29 -5.53
CA LEU A 317 -34.97 -0.53 -5.69
C LEU A 317 -35.68 -0.74 -4.36
N ALA A 318 -35.06 -1.44 -3.42
CA ALA A 318 -35.62 -1.69 -2.10
C ALA A 318 -35.74 -0.38 -1.29
N GLU A 319 -34.75 0.51 -1.37
CA GLU A 319 -34.81 1.82 -0.70
C GLU A 319 -35.80 2.78 -1.39
N LEU A 320 -35.95 2.72 -2.72
CA LEU A 320 -36.94 3.48 -3.47
C LEU A 320 -38.36 3.08 -3.11
N GLU A 321 -38.67 1.79 -2.99
CA GLU A 321 -39.98 1.32 -2.56
C GLU A 321 -40.33 1.78 -1.13
N LYS A 322 -39.34 1.82 -0.23
CA LYS A 322 -39.54 2.38 1.12
C LYS A 322 -39.86 3.88 1.06
N ALA A 323 -39.12 4.63 0.25
CA ALA A 323 -39.37 6.06 0.08
C ALA A 323 -40.74 6.33 -0.55
N LEU A 324 -41.16 5.53 -1.53
CA LEU A 324 -42.49 5.58 -2.12
C LEU A 324 -43.60 5.33 -1.08
N ALA A 325 -43.43 4.29 -0.23
CA ALA A 325 -44.40 4.00 0.82
C ALA A 325 -44.46 5.11 1.89
N GLN A 326 -43.37 5.83 2.13
CA GLN A 326 -43.32 6.96 3.06
C GLN A 326 -44.02 8.21 2.49
N VAL A 327 -43.81 8.55 1.21
CA VAL A 327 -44.35 9.77 0.58
C VAL A 327 -45.79 9.55 0.11
N PHE A 328 -46.15 8.35 -0.32
CA PHE A 328 -47.47 7.96 -0.81
C PHE A 328 -48.03 6.79 0.00
N PRO A 329 -48.37 6.98 1.29
CA PRO A 329 -48.90 5.92 2.12
C PRO A 329 -50.24 5.42 1.58
N PRO A 330 -50.53 4.12 1.62
CA PRO A 330 -51.77 3.52 1.08
C PRO A 330 -53.06 4.04 1.69
N ALA A 331 -52.98 4.64 2.87
CA ALA A 331 -54.13 5.21 3.60
C ALA A 331 -54.52 6.63 3.15
N MET A 332 -53.72 7.29 2.32
CA MET A 332 -54.06 8.63 1.79
C MET A 332 -54.75 8.47 0.43
N PRO A 333 -56.00 8.95 0.27
CA PRO A 333 -56.62 9.06 -1.04
C PRO A 333 -55.82 10.10 -1.84
N SER A 334 -55.11 9.65 -2.88
CA SER A 334 -54.45 10.54 -3.82
C SER A 334 -54.87 10.15 -5.23
N ASP A 335 -55.27 11.14 -6.02
CA ASP A 335 -55.59 10.95 -7.45
C ASP A 335 -54.29 10.75 -8.32
N ILE A 336 -53.13 10.62 -7.67
CA ILE A 336 -51.83 10.46 -8.34
C ILE A 336 -51.62 9.02 -8.71
N GLN A 337 -51.47 8.75 -10.00
CA GLN A 337 -51.07 7.43 -10.51
C GLN A 337 -49.56 7.24 -10.54
N ILE A 338 -49.07 6.25 -9.81
CA ILE A 338 -47.63 5.92 -9.76
C ILE A 338 -47.34 4.76 -10.71
N GLN A 339 -46.65 5.05 -11.82
CA GLN A 339 -46.16 4.03 -12.75
C GLN A 339 -44.72 3.60 -12.39
N ARG A 340 -44.51 2.29 -12.24
CA ARG A 340 -43.22 1.71 -11.89
C ARG A 340 -42.58 1.10 -13.13
N ALA A 341 -41.54 1.74 -13.66
CA ALA A 341 -40.76 1.25 -14.81
C ALA A 341 -39.29 1.18 -14.43
N PHE A 342 -38.86 0.08 -13.79
CA PHE A 342 -37.50 -0.09 -13.33
C PHE A 342 -36.73 -1.02 -14.26
N SER A 343 -35.46 -0.68 -14.58
CA SER A 343 -34.58 -1.57 -15.30
C SER A 343 -34.15 -2.72 -14.38
N PRO A 344 -34.26 -3.99 -14.82
CA PRO A 344 -33.75 -5.12 -14.04
C PRO A 344 -32.24 -5.08 -13.93
N GLY A 345 -31.69 -5.44 -12.76
CA GLY A 345 -30.24 -5.62 -12.59
C GLY A 345 -29.44 -4.34 -12.28
N LEU A 346 -30.06 -3.34 -11.64
CA LEU A 346 -29.33 -2.19 -11.13
C LEU A 346 -28.24 -2.64 -10.14
N PRO A 347 -26.98 -2.18 -10.28
CA PRO A 347 -25.95 -2.52 -9.34
C PRO A 347 -26.23 -1.88 -7.96
N PRO A 348 -25.85 -2.56 -6.87
CA PRO A 348 -25.99 -2.00 -5.54
C PRO A 348 -25.07 -0.78 -5.36
N LEU A 349 -25.54 0.21 -4.59
CA LEU A 349 -24.78 1.42 -4.26
C LEU A 349 -24.05 1.27 -2.93
N LEU A 350 -22.82 1.77 -2.88
CA LEU A 350 -22.02 1.92 -1.66
C LEU A 350 -22.22 3.35 -1.14
N MET A 351 -23.14 3.54 -0.21
CA MET A 351 -23.37 4.84 0.42
C MET A 351 -24.09 4.68 1.77
N GLN A 352 -24.24 5.78 2.47
CA GLN A 352 -25.02 5.79 3.72
C GLN A 352 -26.52 5.70 3.39
N ARG A 353 -27.25 4.80 4.06
CA ARG A 353 -28.68 4.58 3.86
C ARG A 353 -29.50 5.87 4.07
N GLY A 354 -29.11 6.66 5.08
CA GLY A 354 -29.77 7.94 5.37
C GLY A 354 -29.70 8.91 4.19
N HIS A 355 -28.55 9.03 3.52
CA HIS A 355 -28.38 9.90 2.35
C HIS A 355 -29.28 9.46 1.17
N LEU A 356 -29.30 8.15 0.88
CA LEU A 356 -30.15 7.65 -0.21
C LEU A 356 -31.61 7.85 0.09
N SER A 357 -32.05 7.49 1.31
CA SER A 357 -33.45 7.64 1.74
C SER A 357 -33.92 9.09 1.67
N GLU A 358 -33.11 10.04 2.19
CA GLU A 358 -33.46 11.46 2.18
C GLU A 358 -33.53 12.05 0.76
N ALA A 359 -32.58 11.70 -0.09
CA ALA A 359 -32.58 12.12 -1.49
C ALA A 359 -33.84 11.62 -2.22
N LEU A 360 -34.20 10.35 -2.04
CA LEU A 360 -35.35 9.75 -2.67
C LEU A 360 -36.66 10.36 -2.14
N VAL A 361 -36.77 10.55 -0.82
CA VAL A 361 -37.97 11.18 -0.21
C VAL A 361 -38.14 12.62 -0.69
N ASN A 362 -37.05 13.41 -0.72
CA ASN A 362 -37.12 14.80 -1.20
C ASN A 362 -37.53 14.89 -2.66
N LEU A 363 -36.99 14.04 -3.53
CA LEU A 363 -37.35 13.99 -4.95
C LEU A 363 -38.83 13.61 -5.14
N LEU A 364 -39.31 12.61 -4.40
CA LEU A 364 -40.70 12.17 -4.46
C LEU A 364 -41.68 13.19 -3.88
N GLN A 365 -41.29 13.91 -2.82
CA GLN A 365 -42.10 15.01 -2.27
C GLN A 365 -42.20 16.17 -3.25
N ASN A 366 -41.07 16.58 -3.86
CA ASN A 366 -41.09 17.62 -4.88
C ASN A 366 -41.97 17.22 -6.07
N ALA A 367 -41.88 15.95 -6.49
CA ALA A 367 -42.74 15.43 -7.56
C ALA A 367 -44.23 15.46 -7.18
N ARG A 368 -44.60 15.13 -5.94
CA ARG A 368 -45.96 15.19 -5.42
C ARG A 368 -46.47 16.61 -5.38
N GLU A 369 -45.66 17.57 -4.93
CA GLU A 369 -46.03 18.99 -4.84
C GLU A 369 -46.16 19.65 -6.22
N ALA A 370 -45.45 19.13 -7.24
CA ALA A 370 -45.51 19.65 -8.61
C ALA A 370 -46.75 19.18 -9.39
N VAL A 371 -47.48 18.16 -8.92
CA VAL A 371 -48.71 17.69 -9.56
C VAL A 371 -49.85 18.65 -9.15
N PRO A 372 -50.54 19.33 -10.07
CA PRO A 372 -51.65 20.21 -9.74
C PRO A 372 -52.75 19.39 -9.06
N GLU A 373 -53.31 19.92 -7.96
CA GLU A 373 -54.57 19.38 -7.42
C GLU A 373 -55.61 19.46 -8.53
N ALA A 374 -56.12 18.30 -8.94
CA ALA A 374 -57.23 18.25 -9.88
C ALA A 374 -58.44 18.89 -9.18
N GLY A 375 -58.79 20.12 -9.61
CA GLY A 375 -59.92 20.84 -9.16
C GLY A 375 -61.23 20.25 -9.68
#